data_f696944446d90fbca173864eafc1fc5a
#
_entry.id   f696944446d90fbca173864eafc1fc5a
#
_cell.length_a   1.000
_cell.length_b   1.000
_cell.length_c   1.000
_cell.angle_alpha   90.00
_cell.angle_beta   90.00
_cell.angle_gamma   90.00
#
_symmetry.space_group_name_H-M   'P 1'
#
loop_
_entity.id
_entity.type
_entity.pdbx_description
1 polymer ?
#
loop_
_entity_poly.entity_id
_entity_poly.type
_entity_poly.pdbx_seq_one_letter_code
_entity_poly.pdbx_strand_id
1 'polypeptide(L)' 'METNKEVNEVAQALDAANQHGLAAEVVWSAMREYEKFHRHAPETYNMKWALDCALQDWDI' A
#
# COMPACT_ATOMS: atom_id res chain seq x y z
N MET A 1 14.48 8.21 -11.83
CA MET A 1 13.26 7.95 -12.58
C MET A 1 12.08 7.82 -11.66
N GLU A 2 10.96 8.38 -12.06
CA GLU A 2 9.75 8.43 -11.21
C GLU A 2 9.23 7.05 -10.85
N THR A 3 9.29 6.11 -11.78
CA THR A 3 8.86 4.74 -11.56
C THR A 3 9.61 4.09 -10.39
N ASN A 4 10.91 4.39 -10.28
CA ASN A 4 11.73 3.84 -9.22
C ASN A 4 11.35 4.39 -7.85
N LYS A 5 10.94 5.66 -7.79
CA LYS A 5 10.50 6.27 -6.54
C LYS A 5 9.25 5.57 -6.00
N GLU A 6 8.26 5.35 -6.85
CA GLU A 6 7.03 4.67 -6.45
C GLU A 6 7.31 3.23 -5.99
N VAL A 7 8.15 2.52 -6.75
CA VAL A 7 8.53 1.15 -6.38
C VAL A 7 9.22 1.13 -5.03
N ASN A 8 10.13 2.09 -4.78
CA ASN A 8 10.82 2.17 -3.50
C ASN A 8 9.87 2.45 -2.35
N GLU A 9 8.90 3.34 -2.54
CA GLU A 9 7.90 3.65 -1.51
C GLU A 9 7.04 2.43 -1.19
N VAL A 10 6.63 1.68 -2.20
CA VAL A 10 5.88 0.44 -2.02
C VAL A 10 6.73 -0.58 -1.26
N ALA A 11 8.00 -0.72 -1.63
CA ALA A 11 8.91 -1.66 -0.96
C ALA A 11 9.08 -1.29 0.51
N GLN A 12 9.22 0.00 0.82
CA GLN A 12 9.36 0.45 2.21
C GLN A 12 8.11 0.13 3.03
N ALA A 13 6.93 0.31 2.45
CA ALA A 13 5.68 -0.02 3.13
C ALA A 13 5.59 -1.51 3.43
N LEU A 14 5.97 -2.35 2.47
CA LEU A 14 5.98 -3.79 2.66
C LEU A 14 7.00 -4.23 3.68
N ASP A 15 8.18 -3.59 3.70
CA ASP A 15 9.19 -3.87 4.72
C ASP A 15 8.67 -3.55 6.12
N ALA A 16 7.99 -2.43 6.30
CA ALA A 16 7.40 -2.06 7.58
C ALA A 16 6.39 -3.11 8.02
N ALA A 17 5.51 -3.53 7.12
CA ALA A 17 4.53 -4.57 7.42
C ALA A 17 5.20 -5.88 7.79
N ASN A 18 6.26 -6.24 7.09
CA ASN A 18 6.98 -7.48 7.34
C ASN A 18 7.67 -7.47 8.69
N GLN A 19 8.19 -6.33 9.13
CA GLN A 19 8.82 -6.19 10.44
C GLN A 19 7.82 -6.47 11.58
N HIS A 20 6.55 -6.21 11.34
CA HIS A 20 5.48 -6.49 12.29
C HIS A 20 4.85 -7.87 12.09
N GLY A 21 5.34 -8.64 11.14
CA GLY A 21 4.78 -9.95 10.82
C GLY A 21 3.40 -9.88 10.17
N LEU A 22 3.06 -8.74 9.56
CA LEU A 22 1.73 -8.49 9.01
C LEU A 22 1.75 -8.21 7.51
N ALA A 23 2.77 -8.67 6.79
CA ALA A 23 2.89 -8.39 5.36
C ALA A 23 1.67 -8.88 4.57
N ALA A 24 1.23 -10.11 4.80
CA ALA A 24 0.09 -10.67 4.10
C ALA A 24 -1.20 -9.90 4.41
N GLU A 25 -1.40 -9.58 5.68
CA GLU A 25 -2.57 -8.83 6.13
C GLU A 25 -2.61 -7.42 5.54
N VAL A 26 -1.48 -6.74 5.52
CA VAL A 26 -1.38 -5.40 4.94
C VAL A 26 -1.64 -5.44 3.44
N VAL A 27 -1.06 -6.41 2.73
CA VAL A 27 -1.30 -6.56 1.28
C VAL A 27 -2.78 -6.83 1.01
N TRP A 28 -3.40 -7.70 1.77
CA TRP A 28 -4.82 -8.01 1.61
C TRP A 28 -5.68 -6.75 1.81
N SER A 29 -5.43 -5.99 2.86
CA SER A 29 -6.15 -4.74 3.12
C SER A 29 -5.93 -3.72 2.01
N ALA A 30 -4.68 -3.58 1.54
CA ALA A 30 -4.33 -2.67 0.46
C ALA A 30 -5.06 -3.02 -0.83
N MET A 31 -5.14 -4.31 -1.16
CA MET A 31 -5.83 -4.76 -2.36
C MET A 31 -7.31 -4.43 -2.31
N ARG A 32 -7.94 -4.55 -1.16
CA ARG A 32 -9.36 -4.21 -1.00
C ARG A 32 -9.60 -2.71 -1.20
N GLU A 33 -8.76 -1.87 -0.61
CA GLU A 33 -8.86 -0.42 -0.79
C GLU A 33 -8.60 -0.02 -2.24
N TYR A 34 -7.58 -0.61 -2.85
CA TYR A 34 -7.25 -0.38 -4.24
C TYR A 34 -8.42 -0.74 -5.15
N GLU A 35 -9.03 -1.90 -4.94
CA GLU A 35 -10.16 -2.35 -5.75
C GLU A 35 -11.36 -1.41 -5.64
N LYS A 36 -11.62 -0.88 -4.44
CA LYS A 36 -12.75 0.01 -4.21
C LYS A 36 -12.57 1.38 -4.86
N PHE A 37 -11.39 1.96 -4.78
CA PHE A 37 -11.19 3.38 -5.06
C PHE A 37 -10.40 3.67 -6.31
N HIS A 38 -9.54 2.76 -6.75
CA HIS A 38 -8.63 3.00 -7.87
C HIS A 38 -9.37 3.47 -9.14
N ARG A 39 -10.51 2.87 -9.44
CA ARG A 39 -11.28 3.19 -10.66
C ARG A 39 -11.79 4.63 -10.68
N HIS A 40 -11.95 5.24 -9.51
CA HIS A 40 -12.49 6.61 -9.42
C HIS A 40 -11.43 7.65 -9.75
N ALA A 41 -10.21 7.43 -9.32
CA ALA A 41 -9.11 8.35 -9.57
C ALA A 41 -7.79 7.57 -9.52
N PRO A 42 -7.41 6.90 -10.63
CA PRO A 42 -6.24 6.01 -10.64
C PRO A 42 -4.93 6.69 -10.20
N GLU A 43 -4.77 7.97 -10.49
CA GLU A 43 -3.57 8.70 -10.14
C GLU A 43 -3.49 8.99 -8.64
N THR A 44 -4.65 9.18 -8.01
CA THR A 44 -4.73 9.46 -6.57
C THR A 44 -4.73 8.17 -5.77
N TYR A 45 -5.58 7.23 -6.16
CA TYR A 45 -5.76 5.97 -5.43
C TYR A 45 -4.88 4.87 -6.03
N ASN A 46 -3.57 5.09 -5.98
CA ASN A 46 -2.57 4.15 -6.49
C ASN A 46 -2.19 3.15 -5.40
N MET A 47 -1.27 2.23 -5.71
CA MET A 47 -0.88 1.17 -4.77
C MET A 47 -0.19 1.74 -3.53
N LYS A 48 0.61 2.80 -3.66
CA LYS A 48 1.24 3.44 -2.51
C LYS A 48 0.19 3.96 -1.54
N TRP A 49 -0.84 4.66 -2.07
CA TRP A 49 -1.95 5.13 -1.25
C TRP A 49 -2.65 3.97 -0.53
N ALA A 50 -2.92 2.89 -1.26
CA ALA A 50 -3.60 1.73 -0.69
C ALA A 50 -2.79 1.10 0.44
N LEU A 51 -1.48 0.99 0.25
CA LEU A 51 -0.59 0.45 1.29
C LEU A 51 -0.52 1.38 2.49
N ASP A 52 -0.47 2.69 2.29
CA ASP A 52 -0.48 3.65 3.39
C ASP A 52 -1.75 3.50 4.23
N CYS A 53 -2.91 3.36 3.58
CA CYS A 53 -4.17 3.12 4.29
C CYS A 53 -4.13 1.80 5.05
N ALA A 54 -3.60 0.76 4.44
CA ALA A 54 -3.51 -0.55 5.08
C ALA A 54 -2.60 -0.54 6.30
N LEU A 55 -1.48 0.15 6.22
CA LEU A 55 -0.58 0.30 7.36
C LEU A 55 -1.29 0.97 8.53
N GLN A 56 -2.08 2.00 8.25
CA GLN A 56 -2.87 2.68 9.29
C GLN A 56 -3.92 1.75 9.89
N ASP A 57 -4.58 0.96 9.07
CA ASP A 57 -5.59 -0.01 9.55
C ASP A 57 -5.00 -1.03 10.52
N TRP A 58 -3.77 -1.41 10.31
CA TRP A 58 -3.07 -2.37 11.16
C TRP A 58 -2.20 -1.71 12.23
N ASP A 59 -2.29 -0.38 12.35
CA ASP A 59 -1.61 0.41 13.39
C ASP A 59 -0.08 0.26 13.33
N ILE A 60 0.43 0.31 12.14
CA ILE A 60 1.88 0.23 11.91
C ILE A 60 2.51 1.61 11.74
#